data_23639c4a2f2f74a7db08518b982b3cd2
#
_entry.id   23639c4a2f2f74a7db08518b982b3cd2
#
_cell.length_a   1.000
_cell.length_b   1.000
_cell.length_c   1.000
_cell.angle_alpha   90.00
_cell.angle_beta   90.00
_cell.angle_gamma   90.00
#
_symmetry.space_group_name_H-M   'P 1'
#
loop_
_entity.id
_entity.type
_entity.pdbx_description
1 polymer ?
#
loop_
_entity_poly.entity_id
_entity_poly.type
_entity_poly.pdbx_seq_one_letter_code
_entity_poly.pdbx_strand_id
1 'polypeptide(L)'
;MSTKPIWVEKFDRPAGTEIKHIGNHWYLYERLSVYDKERKRKRKKSGRCLGAITEAGLSPSRNAAAMRLADDAIENLEYGATALLFKLTSSMRERLSRFFPGCWREIFAMALMKCKEQSRFRRMDFHYRTSFASQCLGNLSLSPARITAMLRDVGARRDAMGCYMREDLPVGGLVMFDGHRLISGSGTLEYARVGYDSKCRFLPQVNLVYKIGRAHV
;
A
#
# COMPACT_ATOMS: atom_id res chain seq x y z
N MET A 1 -42.67 -21.27 25.57
CA MET A 1 -42.36 -20.71 24.23
C MET A 1 -42.41 -19.22 24.39
N SER A 2 -41.31 -18.51 24.14
CA SER A 2 -41.27 -17.04 24.22
C SER A 2 -42.04 -16.46 23.05
N THR A 3 -43.17 -15.83 23.34
CA THR A 3 -44.02 -15.18 22.33
C THR A 3 -43.24 -14.01 21.73
N LYS A 4 -43.16 -13.93 20.42
CA LYS A 4 -42.52 -12.78 19.75
C LYS A 4 -43.23 -11.50 20.13
N PRO A 5 -42.50 -10.46 20.57
CA PRO A 5 -43.07 -9.14 20.79
C PRO A 5 -43.64 -8.54 19.49
N ILE A 6 -44.71 -7.77 19.61
CA ILE A 6 -45.40 -7.13 18.47
C ILE A 6 -44.44 -6.28 17.60
N TRP A 7 -43.50 -5.61 18.22
CA TRP A 7 -42.52 -4.78 17.51
C TRP A 7 -41.53 -5.63 16.68
N VAL A 8 -41.24 -6.89 17.04
CA VAL A 8 -40.42 -7.82 16.22
C VAL A 8 -41.21 -8.39 15.06
N GLU A 9 -42.51 -8.59 15.24
CA GLU A 9 -43.39 -9.08 14.15
C GLU A 9 -43.61 -8.01 13.09
N LYS A 10 -43.72 -6.72 13.52
CA LYS A 10 -43.88 -5.58 12.62
C LYS A 10 -42.59 -5.13 11.98
N PHE A 11 -41.44 -5.67 12.40
CA PHE A 11 -40.15 -5.24 11.85
C PHE A 11 -40.03 -5.62 10.37
N ASP A 12 -39.87 -4.63 9.49
CA ASP A 12 -39.64 -4.83 8.07
C ASP A 12 -38.24 -5.42 7.83
N ARG A 13 -38.24 -6.72 7.57
CA ARG A 13 -37.01 -7.50 7.46
C ARG A 13 -36.46 -7.46 6.04
N PRO A 14 -35.22 -6.91 5.84
CA PRO A 14 -34.57 -6.95 4.56
C PRO A 14 -34.40 -8.35 3.98
N ALA A 15 -34.49 -8.48 2.67
CA ALA A 15 -34.24 -9.75 1.98
C ALA A 15 -32.83 -10.28 2.30
N GLY A 16 -32.70 -11.60 2.39
CA GLY A 16 -31.39 -12.20 2.72
C GLY A 16 -30.97 -12.12 4.19
N THR A 17 -31.88 -11.79 5.10
CA THR A 17 -31.62 -11.75 6.54
C THR A 17 -32.47 -12.75 7.32
N GLU A 18 -32.10 -13.00 8.57
CA GLU A 18 -32.87 -13.82 9.52
C GLU A 18 -32.87 -13.17 10.91
N ILE A 19 -34.00 -13.34 11.63
CA ILE A 19 -34.14 -12.87 13.01
C ILE A 19 -33.85 -14.04 13.96
N LYS A 20 -33.00 -13.80 14.96
CA LYS A 20 -32.67 -14.76 16.02
C LYS A 20 -32.96 -14.17 17.39
N HIS A 21 -33.54 -15.03 18.24
CA HIS A 21 -33.73 -14.73 19.66
C HIS A 21 -32.58 -15.35 20.44
N ILE A 22 -31.80 -14.49 21.13
CA ILE A 22 -30.64 -14.92 21.91
C ILE A 22 -30.73 -14.24 23.30
N GLY A 23 -30.93 -15.04 24.32
CA GLY A 23 -31.23 -14.55 25.66
C GLY A 23 -32.55 -13.77 25.67
N ASN A 24 -32.54 -12.51 26.13
CA ASN A 24 -33.69 -11.62 26.15
C ASN A 24 -33.76 -10.65 24.98
N HIS A 25 -32.91 -10.82 23.96
CA HIS A 25 -32.77 -9.88 22.84
C HIS A 25 -33.04 -10.54 21.50
N TRP A 26 -33.48 -9.72 20.55
CA TRP A 26 -33.74 -10.12 19.18
C TRP A 26 -32.67 -9.47 18.29
N TYR A 27 -32.03 -10.30 17.42
CA TYR A 27 -30.94 -9.87 16.57
C TYR A 27 -31.26 -10.17 15.11
N LEU A 28 -30.81 -9.30 14.23
CA LEU A 28 -30.84 -9.47 12.79
C LEU A 28 -29.49 -10.02 12.30
N TYR A 29 -29.51 -11.12 11.56
CA TYR A 29 -28.34 -11.76 10.97
C TYR A 29 -28.48 -11.84 9.45
N GLU A 30 -27.35 -11.80 8.76
CA GLU A 30 -27.29 -12.20 7.35
C GLU A 30 -27.62 -13.70 7.22
N ARG A 31 -28.36 -14.05 6.16
CA ARG A 31 -28.69 -15.42 5.84
C ARG A 31 -27.94 -15.86 4.61
N LEU A 32 -26.93 -16.69 4.78
CA LEU A 32 -26.12 -17.24 3.72
C LEU A 32 -26.64 -18.61 3.28
N SER A 33 -26.53 -18.90 1.99
CA SER A 33 -26.81 -20.22 1.43
C SER A 33 -25.50 -20.82 0.96
N VAL A 34 -25.04 -21.87 1.63
CA VAL A 34 -23.80 -22.59 1.29
C VAL A 34 -24.17 -23.97 0.74
N TYR A 35 -23.53 -24.35 -0.37
CA TYR A 35 -23.72 -25.68 -0.93
C TYR A 35 -22.91 -26.71 -0.15
N ASP A 36 -23.57 -27.68 0.45
CA ASP A 36 -22.97 -28.82 1.16
C ASP A 36 -22.65 -29.92 0.13
N LYS A 37 -21.37 -30.11 -0.16
CA LYS A 37 -20.91 -31.12 -1.15
C LYS A 37 -21.18 -32.55 -0.73
N GLU A 38 -21.14 -32.87 0.57
CA GLU A 38 -21.37 -34.22 1.09
C GLU A 38 -22.84 -34.62 0.99
N ARG A 39 -23.72 -33.67 1.34
CA ARG A 39 -25.19 -33.89 1.33
C ARG A 39 -25.86 -33.47 0.02
N LYS A 40 -25.08 -32.98 -0.97
CA LYS A 40 -25.57 -32.53 -2.29
C LYS A 40 -26.77 -31.58 -2.22
N ARG A 41 -26.83 -30.72 -1.19
CA ARG A 41 -27.94 -29.78 -0.98
C ARG A 41 -27.47 -28.42 -0.46
N LYS A 42 -28.28 -27.40 -0.72
CA LYS A 42 -28.02 -26.06 -0.15
C LYS A 42 -28.35 -26.07 1.34
N ARG A 43 -27.41 -25.64 2.18
CA ARG A 43 -27.59 -25.47 3.62
C ARG A 43 -27.65 -23.99 3.95
N LYS A 44 -28.62 -23.59 4.76
CA LYS A 44 -28.71 -22.24 5.32
C LYS A 44 -27.66 -22.10 6.42
N LYS A 45 -26.85 -21.04 6.35
CA LYS A 45 -25.88 -20.70 7.37
C LYS A 45 -26.12 -19.25 7.79
N SER A 46 -26.10 -18.99 9.10
CA SER A 46 -26.14 -17.63 9.58
C SER A 46 -24.82 -16.94 9.27
N GLY A 47 -24.90 -15.76 8.71
CA GLY A 47 -23.79 -14.87 8.46
C GLY A 47 -23.52 -13.95 9.64
N ARG A 48 -23.15 -12.73 9.33
CA ARG A 48 -22.78 -11.69 10.29
C ARG A 48 -24.01 -11.14 11.01
N CYS A 49 -23.85 -10.77 12.29
CA CYS A 49 -24.85 -10.02 13.05
C CYS A 49 -24.89 -8.56 12.56
N LEU A 50 -26.03 -8.13 12.09
CA LEU A 50 -26.27 -6.77 11.61
C LEU A 50 -26.62 -5.80 12.76
N GLY A 51 -27.26 -6.32 13.81
CA GLY A 51 -27.62 -5.52 14.97
C GLY A 51 -28.72 -6.13 15.84
N ALA A 52 -29.07 -5.43 16.90
CA ALA A 52 -30.19 -5.77 17.75
C ALA A 52 -31.48 -5.09 17.23
N ILE A 53 -32.60 -5.83 17.22
CA ILE A 53 -33.91 -5.27 16.91
C ILE A 53 -34.51 -4.77 18.22
N THR A 54 -34.88 -3.51 18.26
CA THR A 54 -35.50 -2.82 19.40
C THR A 54 -36.83 -2.22 19.00
N GLU A 55 -37.61 -1.70 19.95
CA GLU A 55 -38.87 -1.00 19.65
C GLU A 55 -38.67 0.24 18.77
N ALA A 56 -37.49 0.88 18.83
CA ALA A 56 -37.11 2.01 17.99
C ALA A 56 -36.59 1.60 16.59
N GLY A 57 -36.47 0.29 16.31
CA GLY A 57 -35.95 -0.23 15.06
C GLY A 57 -34.63 -0.99 15.23
N LEU A 58 -33.84 -1.08 14.14
CA LEU A 58 -32.55 -1.77 14.13
C LEU A 58 -31.45 -0.93 14.77
N SER A 59 -30.94 -1.39 15.92
CA SER A 59 -29.72 -0.86 16.52
C SER A 59 -28.52 -1.63 15.95
N PRO A 60 -27.65 -1.02 15.13
CA PRO A 60 -26.56 -1.71 14.46
C PRO A 60 -25.56 -2.27 15.47
N SER A 61 -24.97 -3.44 15.16
CA SER A 61 -23.87 -3.99 15.96
C SER A 61 -22.66 -3.06 15.93
N ARG A 62 -21.82 -3.07 16.97
CA ARG A 62 -20.58 -2.27 17.00
C ARG A 62 -19.73 -2.47 15.74
N ASN A 63 -19.65 -3.70 15.27
CA ASN A 63 -18.91 -4.01 14.04
C ASN A 63 -19.60 -3.47 12.78
N ALA A 64 -20.94 -3.51 12.73
CA ALA A 64 -21.68 -2.93 11.60
C ALA A 64 -21.63 -1.39 11.62
N ALA A 65 -21.66 -0.77 12.80
CA ALA A 65 -21.45 0.66 12.95
C ALA A 65 -20.04 1.09 12.55
N ALA A 66 -19.01 0.34 12.98
CA ALA A 66 -17.63 0.58 12.58
C ALA A 66 -17.42 0.43 11.07
N MET A 67 -18.08 -0.54 10.42
CA MET A 67 -18.02 -0.68 8.96
C MET A 67 -18.75 0.44 8.21
N ARG A 68 -19.87 0.94 8.73
CA ARG A 68 -20.54 2.11 8.14
C ARG A 68 -19.69 3.37 8.27
N LEU A 69 -19.03 3.57 9.41
CA LEU A 69 -18.05 4.65 9.58
C LEU A 69 -16.84 4.50 8.68
N ALA A 70 -16.49 3.27 8.28
CA ALA A 70 -15.43 3.02 7.31
C ALA A 70 -15.88 3.24 5.85
N ASP A 71 -17.18 3.10 5.57
CA ASP A 71 -17.76 3.43 4.26
C ASP A 71 -17.97 4.94 4.07
N ASP A 72 -18.22 5.69 5.16
CA ASP A 72 -18.16 7.17 5.20
C ASP A 72 -16.70 7.59 5.41
N ALA A 73 -15.85 7.33 4.41
CA ALA A 73 -14.41 7.36 4.45
C ALA A 73 -13.81 8.65 5.04
N ILE A 74 -13.57 8.66 6.35
CA ILE A 74 -12.57 9.56 6.91
C ILE A 74 -11.20 8.99 6.53
N GLU A 75 -10.64 9.51 5.44
CA GLU A 75 -9.26 9.20 5.08
C GLU A 75 -8.31 9.97 6.00
N ASN A 76 -7.59 9.24 6.84
CA ASN A 76 -6.51 9.83 7.61
C ASN A 76 -5.20 9.62 6.83
N LEU A 77 -4.72 10.68 6.17
CA LEU A 77 -3.49 10.66 5.37
C LEU A 77 -2.36 11.36 6.12
N GLU A 78 -1.17 10.78 6.10
CA GLU A 78 0.02 11.47 6.54
C GLU A 78 0.34 12.63 5.60
N TYR A 79 0.39 13.86 6.13
CA TYR A 79 0.50 15.09 5.36
C TYR A 79 1.85 15.78 5.47
N GLY A 80 2.33 16.06 6.68
CA GLY A 80 3.40 17.01 6.96
C GLY A 80 4.70 16.77 6.21
N ALA A 81 5.32 15.62 6.41
CA ALA A 81 6.57 15.26 5.74
C ALA A 81 6.40 15.14 4.23
N THR A 82 5.26 14.62 3.78
CA THR A 82 4.95 14.50 2.35
C THR A 82 4.84 15.87 1.70
N ALA A 83 4.09 16.79 2.28
CA ALA A 83 3.92 18.14 1.72
C ALA A 83 5.25 18.91 1.64
N LEU A 84 6.08 18.80 2.69
CA LEU A 84 7.42 19.42 2.71
C LEU A 84 8.30 18.84 1.60
N LEU A 85 8.38 17.52 1.47
CA LEU A 85 9.18 16.87 0.45
C LEU A 85 8.68 17.21 -0.96
N PHE A 86 7.38 17.29 -1.17
CA PHE A 86 6.81 17.75 -2.44
C PHE A 86 7.25 19.16 -2.79
N LYS A 87 7.26 20.07 -1.82
CA LYS A 87 7.73 21.45 -2.05
C LYS A 87 9.22 21.50 -2.40
N LEU A 88 10.05 20.79 -1.65
CA LEU A 88 11.50 20.80 -1.84
C LEU A 88 11.98 20.11 -3.11
N THR A 89 11.20 19.18 -3.66
CA THR A 89 11.60 18.33 -4.80
C THR A 89 10.90 18.69 -6.11
N SER A 90 10.38 19.92 -6.27
CA SER A 90 9.69 20.34 -7.49
C SER A 90 10.55 20.19 -8.74
N SER A 91 11.77 20.72 -8.71
CA SER A 91 12.72 20.62 -9.83
C SER A 91 13.10 19.17 -10.17
N MET A 92 13.27 18.34 -9.14
CA MET A 92 13.52 16.91 -9.35
C MET A 92 12.36 16.21 -10.06
N ARG A 93 11.11 16.52 -9.69
CA ARG A 93 9.91 15.95 -10.32
C ARG A 93 9.77 16.39 -11.78
N GLU A 94 9.99 17.66 -12.07
CA GLU A 94 10.01 18.20 -13.44
C GLU A 94 11.05 17.48 -14.29
N ARG A 95 12.24 17.30 -13.76
CA ARG A 95 13.32 16.59 -14.43
C ARG A 95 12.98 15.11 -14.65
N LEU A 96 12.44 14.41 -13.62
CA LEU A 96 11.98 13.04 -13.76
C LEU A 96 10.91 12.91 -14.86
N SER A 97 9.98 13.87 -14.93
CA SER A 97 8.92 13.84 -15.95
C SER A 97 9.44 13.99 -17.38
N ARG A 98 10.55 14.73 -17.58
CA ARG A 98 11.21 14.86 -18.89
C ARG A 98 11.90 13.56 -19.32
N PHE A 99 12.66 12.95 -18.42
CA PHE A 99 13.47 11.78 -18.77
C PHE A 99 12.67 10.47 -18.71
N PHE A 100 11.64 10.40 -17.86
CA PHE A 100 10.84 9.20 -17.62
C PHE A 100 9.33 9.50 -17.69
N PRO A 101 8.79 10.05 -18.78
CA PRO A 101 7.39 10.53 -18.84
C PRO A 101 6.36 9.45 -18.51
N GLY A 102 6.64 8.19 -18.84
CA GLY A 102 5.72 7.07 -18.62
C GLY A 102 5.69 6.50 -17.20
N CYS A 103 6.68 6.80 -16.36
CA CYS A 103 6.80 6.19 -15.02
C CYS A 103 7.40 7.10 -13.94
N TRP A 104 7.55 8.40 -14.21
CA TRP A 104 8.13 9.34 -13.27
C TRP A 104 7.38 9.41 -11.93
N ARG A 105 6.06 9.26 -11.96
CA ARG A 105 5.22 9.29 -10.76
C ARG A 105 5.52 8.10 -9.86
N GLU A 106 5.61 6.91 -10.44
CA GLU A 106 5.97 5.68 -9.71
C GLU A 106 7.40 5.77 -9.16
N ILE A 107 8.36 6.26 -9.95
CA ILE A 107 9.75 6.46 -9.50
C ILE A 107 9.77 7.42 -8.31
N PHE A 108 9.10 8.55 -8.42
CA PHE A 108 9.06 9.55 -7.37
C PHE A 108 8.33 9.04 -6.12
N ALA A 109 7.16 8.41 -6.28
CA ALA A 109 6.41 7.82 -5.17
C ALA A 109 7.24 6.76 -4.43
N MET A 110 7.94 5.89 -5.16
CA MET A 110 8.82 4.88 -4.59
C MET A 110 9.97 5.52 -3.80
N ALA A 111 10.63 6.54 -4.35
CA ALA A 111 11.71 7.26 -3.68
C ALA A 111 11.21 7.96 -2.41
N LEU A 112 10.04 8.61 -2.48
CA LEU A 112 9.41 9.28 -1.36
C LEU A 112 9.08 8.29 -0.22
N MET A 113 8.49 7.13 -0.53
CA MET A 113 8.19 6.10 0.46
C MET A 113 9.46 5.50 1.07
N LYS A 114 10.52 5.36 0.28
CA LYS A 114 11.83 4.92 0.79
C LYS A 114 12.45 5.92 1.74
N CYS A 115 12.37 7.21 1.41
CA CYS A 115 12.93 8.29 2.23
C CYS A 115 12.20 8.42 3.58
N LYS A 116 10.87 8.37 3.57
CA LYS A 116 10.05 8.58 4.76
C LYS A 116 9.98 7.37 5.68
N GLU A 117 9.67 6.21 5.11
CA GLU A 117 9.26 5.03 5.86
C GLU A 117 10.33 3.93 5.87
N GLN A 118 11.42 4.10 5.12
CA GLN A 118 12.38 3.03 4.84
C GLN A 118 11.68 1.72 4.41
N SER A 119 10.51 1.86 3.78
CA SER A 119 9.59 0.76 3.60
C SER A 119 10.16 -0.32 2.67
N ARG A 120 9.85 -1.57 2.97
CA ARG A 120 10.13 -2.69 2.07
C ARG A 120 9.18 -2.61 0.87
N PHE A 121 9.60 -3.02 -0.32
CA PHE A 121 8.78 -3.02 -1.53
C PHE A 121 7.41 -3.71 -1.34
N ARG A 122 7.36 -4.75 -0.51
CA ARG A 122 6.13 -5.48 -0.21
C ARG A 122 5.04 -4.63 0.48
N ARG A 123 5.43 -3.60 1.25
CA ARG A 123 4.50 -2.72 1.98
C ARG A 123 4.35 -1.34 1.36
N MET A 124 5.04 -1.08 0.25
CA MET A 124 5.12 0.25 -0.33
C MET A 124 3.77 0.77 -0.82
N ASP A 125 2.94 -0.10 -1.41
CA ASP A 125 1.59 0.25 -1.84
C ASP A 125 0.70 0.70 -0.67
N PHE A 126 0.80 0.03 0.48
CA PHE A 126 0.08 0.42 1.69
C PHE A 126 0.50 1.81 2.17
N HIS A 127 1.81 2.05 2.35
CA HIS A 127 2.32 3.35 2.79
C HIS A 127 2.00 4.48 1.81
N TYR A 128 2.00 4.18 0.51
CA TYR A 128 1.60 5.15 -0.51
C TYR A 128 0.13 5.56 -0.35
N ARG A 129 -0.78 4.60 -0.22
CA ARG A 129 -2.22 4.84 -0.10
C ARG A 129 -2.60 5.59 1.17
N THR A 130 -1.86 5.39 2.25
CA THR A 130 -2.06 6.08 3.54
C THR A 130 -1.31 7.41 3.64
N SER A 131 -0.60 7.82 2.60
CA SER A 131 0.14 9.08 2.52
C SER A 131 -0.59 10.09 1.64
N PHE A 132 -0.46 11.37 1.96
CA PHE A 132 -0.94 12.48 1.13
C PHE A 132 -0.36 12.45 -0.30
N ALA A 133 0.73 11.71 -0.52
CA ALA A 133 1.28 11.48 -1.85
C ALA A 133 0.26 10.88 -2.84
N SER A 134 -0.68 10.04 -2.36
CA SER A 134 -1.73 9.45 -3.18
C SER A 134 -2.67 10.50 -3.76
N GLN A 135 -2.96 11.56 -3.01
CA GLN A 135 -3.75 12.69 -3.49
C GLN A 135 -2.99 13.54 -4.54
N CYS A 136 -1.66 13.69 -4.34
CA CYS A 136 -0.84 14.51 -5.26
C CYS A 136 -0.48 13.81 -6.56
N LEU A 137 -0.20 12.50 -6.52
CA LEU A 137 0.29 11.72 -7.66
C LEU A 137 -0.81 10.87 -8.32
N GLY A 138 -1.98 10.76 -7.69
CA GLY A 138 -3.12 10.00 -8.17
C GLY A 138 -3.07 8.52 -7.79
N ASN A 139 -3.98 7.74 -8.34
CA ASN A 139 -4.11 6.33 -8.02
C ASN A 139 -3.03 5.49 -8.73
N LEU A 140 -1.85 5.38 -8.09
CA LEU A 140 -0.75 4.54 -8.55
C LEU A 140 -0.78 3.18 -7.84
N SER A 141 -0.36 2.13 -8.53
CA SER A 141 -0.08 0.84 -7.93
C SER A 141 1.42 0.69 -7.68
N LEU A 142 1.81 0.57 -6.43
CA LEU A 142 3.18 0.27 -5.99
C LEU A 142 3.30 -1.19 -5.51
N SER A 143 2.54 -2.10 -6.10
CA SER A 143 2.69 -3.54 -5.84
C SER A 143 4.08 -4.04 -6.22
N PRO A 144 4.61 -5.09 -5.58
CA PRO A 144 5.94 -5.63 -5.89
C PRO A 144 6.12 -5.99 -7.38
N ALA A 145 5.08 -6.53 -8.01
CA ALA A 145 5.11 -6.86 -9.43
C ALA A 145 5.25 -5.59 -10.30
N ARG A 146 4.47 -4.55 -9.99
CA ARG A 146 4.52 -3.27 -10.72
C ARG A 146 5.86 -2.57 -10.52
N ILE A 147 6.39 -2.55 -9.29
CA ILE A 147 7.72 -2.01 -9.00
C ILE A 147 8.79 -2.75 -9.80
N THR A 148 8.75 -4.08 -9.83
CA THR A 148 9.73 -4.89 -10.59
C THR A 148 9.67 -4.58 -12.08
N ALA A 149 8.47 -4.47 -12.66
CA ALA A 149 8.29 -4.12 -14.06
C ALA A 149 8.83 -2.72 -14.36
N MET A 150 8.51 -1.74 -13.52
CA MET A 150 8.99 -0.36 -13.66
C MET A 150 10.52 -0.28 -13.55
N LEU A 151 11.13 -0.94 -12.56
CA LEU A 151 12.58 -0.95 -12.40
C LEU A 151 13.29 -1.62 -13.58
N ARG A 152 12.69 -2.64 -14.19
CA ARG A 152 13.22 -3.26 -15.42
C ARG A 152 13.17 -2.29 -16.60
N ASP A 153 12.05 -1.59 -16.77
CA ASP A 153 11.89 -0.58 -17.83
C ASP A 153 12.89 0.57 -17.68
N VAL A 154 13.02 1.12 -16.47
CA VAL A 154 14.01 2.17 -16.14
C VAL A 154 15.43 1.67 -16.37
N GLY A 155 15.76 0.44 -15.93
CA GLY A 155 17.07 -0.16 -16.10
C GLY A 155 17.45 -0.41 -17.56
N ALA A 156 16.48 -0.64 -18.44
CA ALA A 156 16.70 -0.75 -19.89
C ALA A 156 17.03 0.61 -20.56
N ARG A 157 16.63 1.73 -19.93
CA ARG A 157 16.83 3.09 -20.46
C ARG A 157 18.10 3.75 -19.91
N ARG A 158 19.24 3.10 -20.07
CA ARG A 158 20.54 3.55 -19.51
C ARG A 158 20.93 4.96 -19.94
N ASP A 159 20.68 5.33 -21.19
CA ASP A 159 20.99 6.67 -21.70
C ASP A 159 20.15 7.75 -21.01
N ALA A 160 18.86 7.52 -20.84
CA ALA A 160 17.99 8.45 -20.10
C ALA A 160 18.42 8.59 -18.64
N MET A 161 18.81 7.49 -17.97
CA MET A 161 19.39 7.54 -16.63
C MET A 161 20.68 8.34 -16.60
N GLY A 162 21.59 8.09 -17.55
CA GLY A 162 22.85 8.84 -17.65
C GLY A 162 22.63 10.33 -17.89
N CYS A 163 21.69 10.69 -18.76
CA CYS A 163 21.32 12.08 -19.01
C CYS A 163 20.71 12.74 -17.76
N TYR A 164 19.77 12.08 -17.09
CA TYR A 164 19.18 12.54 -15.85
C TYR A 164 20.22 12.82 -14.76
N MET A 165 21.20 11.92 -14.60
CA MET A 165 22.27 12.09 -13.60
C MET A 165 23.25 13.21 -13.97
N ARG A 166 23.56 13.37 -15.27
CA ARG A 166 24.49 14.42 -15.75
C ARG A 166 23.93 15.83 -15.63
N GLU A 167 22.62 16.02 -15.77
CA GLU A 167 22.00 17.35 -15.70
C GLU A 167 22.27 18.08 -14.38
N ASP A 168 22.52 17.35 -13.31
CA ASP A 168 22.88 17.92 -11.99
C ASP A 168 24.38 18.11 -11.78
N LEU A 169 25.21 17.77 -12.77
CA LEU A 169 26.64 17.93 -12.62
C LEU A 169 27.04 19.41 -12.84
N PRO A 170 27.79 20.02 -11.92
CA PRO A 170 28.32 21.35 -12.13
C PRO A 170 29.37 21.32 -13.24
N VAL A 171 29.30 22.27 -14.13
CA VAL A 171 30.36 22.47 -15.11
C VAL A 171 31.59 22.98 -14.36
N GLY A 172 32.71 22.24 -14.40
CA GLY A 172 33.97 22.61 -13.72
C GLY A 172 33.95 22.45 -12.20
N GLY A 173 32.95 21.82 -11.61
CA GLY A 173 32.87 21.62 -10.16
C GLY A 173 33.34 20.24 -9.70
N LEU A 174 33.67 20.13 -8.41
CA LEU A 174 33.97 18.87 -7.74
C LEU A 174 32.67 18.05 -7.52
N VAL A 175 32.73 16.78 -7.87
CA VAL A 175 31.64 15.82 -7.64
C VAL A 175 32.13 14.70 -6.72
N MET A 176 31.39 14.45 -5.64
CA MET A 176 31.72 13.37 -4.73
C MET A 176 30.96 12.09 -5.13
N PHE A 177 31.70 11.00 -5.19
CA PHE A 177 31.16 9.67 -5.38
C PHE A 177 31.42 8.83 -4.14
N ASP A 178 30.43 8.05 -3.74
CA ASP A 178 30.59 7.05 -2.67
C ASP A 178 30.28 5.65 -3.21
N GLY A 179 31.02 4.69 -2.71
CA GLY A 179 30.85 3.28 -3.04
C GLY A 179 30.19 2.52 -1.88
N HIS A 180 29.10 1.83 -2.18
CA HIS A 180 28.43 1.00 -1.21
C HIS A 180 28.35 -0.47 -1.67
N ARG A 181 28.59 -1.38 -0.73
CA ARG A 181 28.49 -2.82 -0.98
C ARG A 181 27.11 -3.33 -0.57
N LEU A 182 26.40 -3.94 -1.50
CA LEU A 182 25.14 -4.61 -1.25
C LEU A 182 25.37 -6.12 -1.24
N ILE A 183 25.18 -6.73 -0.08
CA ILE A 183 25.23 -8.18 0.06
C ILE A 183 23.98 -8.76 -0.60
N SER A 184 24.18 -9.75 -1.46
CA SER A 184 23.10 -10.43 -2.18
C SER A 184 22.97 -11.87 -1.72
N GLY A 185 21.76 -12.26 -1.29
CA GLY A 185 21.42 -13.68 -1.08
C GLY A 185 20.87 -14.38 -2.32
N SER A 186 20.87 -13.69 -3.49
CA SER A 186 20.35 -14.24 -4.74
C SER A 186 21.36 -15.15 -5.41
N GLY A 187 20.96 -16.39 -5.69
CA GLY A 187 21.76 -17.33 -6.51
C GLY A 187 21.72 -17.04 -8.01
N THR A 188 20.86 -16.10 -8.47
CA THR A 188 20.62 -15.82 -9.89
C THR A 188 21.12 -14.44 -10.33
N LEU A 189 21.70 -13.65 -9.42
CA LEU A 189 22.20 -12.33 -9.75
C LEU A 189 23.59 -12.40 -10.37
N GLU A 190 23.66 -12.30 -11.67
CA GLU A 190 24.90 -12.46 -12.47
C GLU A 190 26.00 -11.44 -12.12
N TYR A 191 25.63 -10.26 -11.64
CA TYR A 191 26.59 -9.21 -11.27
C TYR A 191 27.16 -9.37 -9.86
N ALA A 192 26.59 -10.26 -9.03
CA ALA A 192 27.12 -10.51 -7.70
C ALA A 192 28.42 -11.32 -7.79
N ARG A 193 29.46 -10.85 -7.11
CA ARG A 193 30.74 -11.53 -6.96
C ARG A 193 31.08 -11.70 -5.50
N VAL A 194 31.73 -12.77 -5.15
CA VAL A 194 32.23 -12.98 -3.80
C VAL A 194 33.24 -11.92 -3.49
N GLY A 195 33.00 -11.17 -2.43
CA GLY A 195 33.85 -10.11 -1.97
C GLY A 195 33.83 -10.00 -0.46
N TYR A 196 34.78 -9.25 0.08
CA TYR A 196 34.98 -9.07 1.50
C TYR A 196 34.03 -8.01 2.07
N ASP A 197 33.31 -8.32 3.14
CA ASP A 197 32.48 -7.36 3.85
C ASP A 197 33.21 -6.72 5.05
N SER A 198 32.59 -5.68 5.65
CA SER A 198 33.14 -4.99 6.83
C SER A 198 33.23 -5.86 8.09
N LYS A 199 32.60 -7.05 8.08
CA LYS A 199 32.62 -8.03 9.16
C LYS A 199 33.55 -9.21 8.87
N CYS A 200 34.50 -9.03 7.96
CA CYS A 200 35.49 -10.06 7.59
C CYS A 200 34.88 -11.35 7.00
N ARG A 201 33.75 -11.24 6.30
CA ARG A 201 33.08 -12.40 5.68
C ARG A 201 33.15 -12.28 4.17
N PHE A 202 33.32 -13.41 3.49
CA PHE A 202 33.26 -13.51 2.05
C PHE A 202 31.83 -13.84 1.62
N LEU A 203 31.13 -12.87 1.05
CA LEU A 203 29.74 -13.00 0.65
C LEU A 203 29.54 -12.48 -0.78
N PRO A 204 28.58 -13.05 -1.55
CA PRO A 204 28.19 -12.46 -2.82
C PRO A 204 27.71 -11.01 -2.62
N GLN A 205 28.27 -10.10 -3.36
CA GLN A 205 27.97 -8.67 -3.23
C GLN A 205 28.00 -7.97 -4.58
N VAL A 206 27.30 -6.85 -4.67
CA VAL A 206 27.34 -5.90 -5.77
C VAL A 206 27.87 -4.58 -5.23
N ASN A 207 28.88 -4.03 -5.88
CA ASN A 207 29.38 -2.71 -5.56
C ASN A 207 28.59 -1.66 -6.34
N LEU A 208 27.92 -0.77 -5.61
CA LEU A 208 27.27 0.39 -6.18
C LEU A 208 28.12 1.61 -5.94
N VAL A 209 28.30 2.42 -6.98
CA VAL A 209 28.93 3.74 -6.89
C VAL A 209 27.85 4.76 -7.23
N TYR A 210 27.66 5.73 -6.37
CA TYR A 210 26.66 6.77 -6.56
C TYR A 210 27.20 8.15 -6.19
N LYS A 211 26.64 9.16 -6.83
CA LYS A 211 26.96 10.55 -6.59
C LYS A 211 26.28 11.01 -5.31
N ILE A 212 27.04 11.56 -4.34
CA ILE A 212 26.49 12.05 -3.07
C ILE A 212 26.09 13.53 -3.18
N GLY A 213 26.75 14.33 -3.98
CA GLY A 213 26.48 15.76 -4.06
C GLY A 213 27.63 16.57 -4.68
N ARG A 214 27.61 17.86 -4.40
CA ARG A 214 28.69 18.81 -4.75
C ARG A 214 29.55 19.03 -3.52
N ALA A 215 30.88 19.04 -3.69
CA ALA A 215 31.74 19.61 -2.67
C ALA A 215 31.53 21.13 -2.69
N HIS A 216 31.14 21.71 -1.59
CA HIS A 216 31.29 23.15 -1.37
C HIS A 216 32.75 23.38 -0.95
N VAL A 217 33.52 24.03 -1.81
CA VAL A 217 34.85 24.52 -1.51
C VAL A 217 34.71 25.92 -0.95
#